data_7fb24519436ec4cec00ef1d101ae4a12
#
_entry.id   7fb24519436ec4cec00ef1d101ae4a12
#
_cell.length_a   1.000
_cell.length_b   1.000
_cell.length_c   1.000
_cell.angle_alpha   90.00
_cell.angle_beta   90.00
_cell.angle_gamma   90.00
#
_symmetry.space_group_name_H-M   'P 1'
#
loop_
_entity.id
_entity.type
_entity.pdbx_description
1 polymer ?
#
loop_
_entity_poly.entity_id
_entity_poly.type
_entity_poly.pdbx_seq_one_letter_code
_entity_poly.pdbx_strand_id
1 'polypeptide(L)'
;MALLVVAGCGADAEPAVPRAASTTATAPAAAASAGATASGDVTHSANVTHVANVPPQAPLDGPQAWGTDLAFQGDHAFVGNYDGFSVFDVSDPAKPTAVSRVLCPGEQNDISVSGDLLFLSVDSPREGPDCAAESGRNGGRGGWEGIRIFDIADKAHPRFVSAVRTDCGSHTHTLVPGKDGKKVYLYVSSPGPEPESTTCPAPHNKISVVEVPTADPAGAKVVSEPVLSEGDGEDGLGGCHDITAYPEKDLAAAACFGDGILMDISDRVHPKVLQHVRDEENFSIWHSATFNNDATKVVFGDELGGGVSATCDSGTPKNHGADAVYDLSEGRALRLRGYFKIPREQQPDENCVAHNGSLLPVPGKDIMVQSWYQGGVSILDFTDADNPREIGFFERGPVEGVGGSWSAYYYNGHIYSSDITKGLDVLRIDDPLTDPAKKVTIKELNAQTQVSYPR
;
A
#
# COMPACT_ATOMS: atom_id res chain seq x y z
N MET A 1 34.74 47.54 -6.34
CA MET A 1 34.58 48.98 -6.55
C MET A 1 33.32 49.11 -7.37
N ALA A 2 32.22 49.31 -6.72
CA ALA A 2 31.35 50.50 -6.67
C ALA A 2 30.70 50.79 -8.04
N LEU A 3 29.46 50.97 -8.24
CA LEU A 3 28.47 51.74 -7.48
C LEU A 3 27.01 51.39 -7.94
N LEU A 4 26.08 51.48 -7.02
CA LEU A 4 24.64 51.59 -7.21
C LEU A 4 24.26 52.79 -8.09
N VAL A 5 23.12 52.68 -8.81
CA VAL A 5 22.16 53.80 -9.00
C VAL A 5 20.74 53.27 -8.96
N VAL A 6 19.96 53.89 -8.04
CA VAL A 6 18.52 53.79 -7.85
C VAL A 6 17.87 55.00 -8.52
N ALA A 7 16.76 54.79 -9.21
CA ALA A 7 15.65 55.78 -9.40
C ALA A 7 14.56 55.03 -10.21
N GLY A 8 13.26 55.09 -9.96
CA GLY A 8 12.39 55.93 -9.19
C GLY A 8 11.05 55.96 -9.92
N CYS A 9 9.99 55.61 -9.21
CA CYS A 9 8.55 55.93 -9.36
C CYS A 9 7.90 56.26 -10.72
N GLY A 10 6.86 55.53 -11.04
CA GLY A 10 5.78 55.95 -11.93
C GLY A 10 4.56 55.07 -11.67
N ALA A 11 3.60 55.62 -10.91
CA ALA A 11 2.33 54.95 -10.67
C ALA A 11 1.37 55.34 -11.80
N ASP A 12 0.85 54.40 -12.54
CA ASP A 12 -0.32 54.59 -13.41
C ASP A 12 -1.48 53.73 -12.89
N ALA A 13 -2.60 54.43 -12.63
CA ALA A 13 -3.83 53.84 -12.12
C ALA A 13 -4.60 53.13 -13.25
N GLU A 14 -4.89 51.88 -13.13
CA GLU A 14 -5.83 51.16 -13.97
C GLU A 14 -7.29 51.35 -13.48
N PRO A 15 -8.28 51.36 -14.39
CA PRO A 15 -9.67 51.62 -14.07
C PRO A 15 -10.37 50.42 -13.44
N ALA A 16 -11.17 50.69 -12.42
CA ALA A 16 -11.95 49.70 -11.67
C ALA A 16 -13.00 49.01 -12.56
N VAL A 17 -12.93 47.68 -12.60
CA VAL A 17 -13.93 46.77 -13.17
C VAL A 17 -15.06 46.57 -12.15
N PRO A 18 -16.35 46.62 -12.50
CA PRO A 18 -17.45 46.49 -11.56
C PRO A 18 -17.54 45.03 -11.07
N ARG A 19 -17.57 44.88 -9.76
CA ARG A 19 -17.73 43.64 -9.01
C ARG A 19 -19.12 43.03 -9.26
N ALA A 20 -19.20 41.88 -9.92
CA ALA A 20 -20.42 41.09 -10.00
C ALA A 20 -20.83 40.60 -8.60
N ALA A 21 -22.12 40.73 -8.29
CA ALA A 21 -22.69 40.27 -7.03
C ALA A 21 -22.54 38.75 -6.90
N SER A 22 -21.78 38.32 -5.91
CA SER A 22 -21.63 36.93 -5.52
C SER A 22 -22.93 36.46 -4.86
N THR A 23 -23.68 35.62 -5.56
CA THR A 23 -24.76 34.83 -4.93
C THR A 23 -24.07 33.73 -4.11
N THR A 24 -24.15 33.86 -2.81
CA THR A 24 -23.77 32.80 -1.85
C THR A 24 -24.64 31.57 -2.11
N ALA A 25 -24.08 30.61 -2.86
CA ALA A 25 -24.59 29.24 -2.82
C ALA A 25 -24.24 28.69 -1.43
N THR A 26 -25.25 28.40 -0.63
CA THR A 26 -25.12 27.63 0.61
C THR A 26 -24.57 26.26 0.24
N ALA A 27 -23.33 25.98 0.64
CA ALA A 27 -22.77 24.64 0.58
C ALA A 27 -23.69 23.69 1.35
N PRO A 28 -23.94 22.46 0.85
CA PRO A 28 -24.65 21.46 1.63
C PRO A 28 -23.87 21.21 2.93
N ALA A 29 -24.57 21.19 4.04
CA ALA A 29 -24.03 20.90 5.35
C ALA A 29 -23.18 19.63 5.29
N ALA A 30 -21.96 19.69 5.80
CA ALA A 30 -21.12 18.54 6.03
C ALA A 30 -21.97 17.46 6.75
N ALA A 31 -21.96 16.23 6.21
CA ALA A 31 -22.59 15.11 6.85
C ALA A 31 -22.05 15.03 8.30
N ALA A 32 -22.95 15.05 9.27
CA ALA A 32 -22.58 14.98 10.66
C ALA A 32 -21.71 13.72 10.86
N SER A 33 -20.51 13.90 11.39
CA SER A 33 -19.66 12.80 11.81
C SER A 33 -20.47 11.90 12.74
N ALA A 34 -20.68 10.65 12.34
CA ALA A 34 -21.26 9.64 13.22
C ALA A 34 -20.45 9.66 14.51
N GLY A 35 -21.12 9.86 15.67
CA GLY A 35 -20.48 10.16 16.94
C GLY A 35 -19.30 9.22 17.21
N ALA A 36 -18.12 9.80 17.40
CA ALA A 36 -16.91 9.04 17.73
C ALA A 36 -17.00 8.50 19.16
N THR A 37 -16.54 7.26 19.36
CA THR A 37 -16.35 6.67 20.69
C THR A 37 -14.87 6.56 20.97
N ALA A 38 -14.44 7.01 22.15
CA ALA A 38 -13.04 6.89 22.60
C ALA A 38 -12.98 5.93 23.79
N SER A 39 -12.02 5.00 23.77
CA SER A 39 -11.73 4.08 24.86
C SER A 39 -10.23 3.88 24.97
N GLY A 40 -9.61 4.52 25.95
CA GLY A 40 -8.16 4.47 26.14
C GLY A 40 -7.42 5.18 25.00
N ASP A 41 -6.58 4.45 24.30
CA ASP A 41 -5.77 4.90 23.16
C ASP A 41 -6.47 4.71 21.79
N VAL A 42 -7.74 4.39 21.77
CA VAL A 42 -8.49 4.04 20.55
C VAL A 42 -9.66 4.98 20.35
N THR A 43 -9.81 5.49 19.13
CA THR A 43 -10.96 6.27 18.68
C THR A 43 -11.52 5.66 17.39
N HIS A 44 -12.83 5.57 17.26
CA HIS A 44 -13.47 5.03 16.07
C HIS A 44 -14.87 5.61 15.85
N SER A 45 -15.38 5.54 14.63
CA SER A 45 -16.76 5.89 14.32
C SER A 45 -17.75 4.93 14.99
N ALA A 46 -18.99 5.39 15.21
CA ALA A 46 -20.00 4.61 15.94
C ALA A 46 -20.37 3.27 15.26
N ASN A 47 -20.13 3.15 13.95
CA ASN A 47 -20.39 1.95 13.15
C ASN A 47 -19.16 1.05 12.96
N VAL A 48 -18.02 1.39 13.59
CA VAL A 48 -16.82 0.53 13.63
C VAL A 48 -16.63 0.01 15.05
N THR A 49 -16.29 -1.25 15.17
CA THR A 49 -16.00 -1.91 16.44
C THR A 49 -14.56 -2.44 16.41
N HIS A 50 -13.76 -2.10 17.42
CA HIS A 50 -12.49 -2.77 17.67
C HIS A 50 -12.77 -4.13 18.32
N VAL A 51 -12.54 -5.22 17.58
CA VAL A 51 -12.91 -6.59 17.99
C VAL A 51 -11.82 -7.23 18.82
N ALA A 52 -10.57 -7.12 18.39
CA ALA A 52 -9.40 -7.70 19.05
C ALA A 52 -8.12 -6.94 18.68
N ASN A 53 -7.11 -7.07 19.54
CA ASN A 53 -5.73 -6.72 19.24
C ASN A 53 -4.82 -7.85 19.70
N VAL A 54 -3.83 -8.21 18.86
CA VAL A 54 -2.74 -9.12 19.21
C VAL A 54 -1.44 -8.31 19.18
N PRO A 55 -0.88 -7.95 20.33
CA PRO A 55 0.34 -7.14 20.36
C PRO A 55 1.55 -7.95 19.86
N PRO A 56 2.64 -7.27 19.45
CA PRO A 56 3.89 -7.93 19.09
C PRO A 56 4.38 -8.86 20.21
N GLN A 57 4.96 -9.97 19.84
CA GLN A 57 5.47 -10.99 20.79
C GLN A 57 6.77 -11.59 20.26
N ALA A 58 7.63 -12.04 21.22
CA ALA A 58 8.88 -12.69 20.89
C ALA A 58 8.70 -13.85 19.89
N PRO A 59 9.61 -13.99 18.92
CA PRO A 59 10.86 -13.24 18.74
C PRO A 59 10.70 -11.99 17.86
N LEU A 60 9.49 -11.53 17.54
CA LEU A 60 9.16 -10.40 16.67
C LEU A 60 8.62 -9.21 17.48
N ASP A 61 9.31 -8.84 18.55
CA ASP A 61 8.94 -7.76 19.47
C ASP A 61 10.11 -6.83 19.84
N GLY A 62 11.15 -6.86 19.01
CA GLY A 62 12.29 -5.94 19.12
C GLY A 62 11.89 -4.47 18.88
N PRO A 63 12.74 -3.51 19.24
CA PRO A 63 12.43 -2.09 19.09
C PRO A 63 12.16 -1.62 17.65
N GLN A 64 12.60 -2.39 16.66
CA GLN A 64 12.40 -2.15 15.23
C GLN A 64 11.69 -3.33 14.55
N ALA A 65 11.07 -4.23 15.31
CA ALA A 65 10.24 -5.30 14.79
C ALA A 65 8.87 -4.75 14.37
N TRP A 66 8.87 -3.85 13.38
CA TRP A 66 7.68 -3.17 12.91
C TRP A 66 6.79 -4.11 12.11
N GLY A 67 5.48 -4.07 12.40
CA GLY A 67 4.48 -4.76 11.59
C GLY A 67 4.35 -4.13 10.22
N THR A 68 4.19 -4.97 9.18
CA THR A 68 4.10 -4.53 7.79
C THR A 68 2.84 -5.06 7.12
N ASP A 69 2.95 -5.70 5.98
CA ASP A 69 1.82 -6.09 5.17
C ASP A 69 1.16 -7.40 5.61
N LEU A 70 0.00 -7.70 5.02
CA LEU A 70 -0.85 -8.83 5.37
C LEU A 70 -1.22 -9.66 4.14
N ALA A 71 -1.24 -10.97 4.29
CA ALA A 71 -1.87 -11.89 3.35
C ALA A 71 -2.79 -12.86 4.09
N PHE A 72 -3.76 -13.47 3.39
CA PHE A 72 -4.74 -14.35 4.00
C PHE A 72 -4.97 -15.60 3.17
N GLN A 73 -5.18 -16.73 3.85
CA GLN A 73 -5.57 -17.98 3.21
C GLN A 73 -6.41 -18.84 4.16
N GLY A 74 -7.65 -19.14 3.77
CA GLY A 74 -8.57 -19.88 4.61
C GLY A 74 -8.81 -19.18 5.95
N ASP A 75 -8.54 -19.85 7.04
CA ASP A 75 -8.69 -19.32 8.39
C ASP A 75 -7.38 -18.72 8.94
N HIS A 76 -6.43 -18.36 8.07
CA HIS A 76 -5.13 -17.84 8.50
C HIS A 76 -4.84 -16.47 7.94
N ALA A 77 -4.27 -15.61 8.80
CA ALA A 77 -3.62 -14.36 8.43
C ALA A 77 -2.09 -14.50 8.55
N PHE A 78 -1.38 -14.03 7.54
CA PHE A 78 0.07 -13.95 7.50
C PHE A 78 0.45 -12.49 7.64
N VAL A 79 1.26 -12.17 8.63
CA VAL A 79 1.61 -10.79 8.99
C VAL A 79 3.10 -10.61 8.85
N GLY A 80 3.50 -9.75 7.92
CA GLY A 80 4.90 -9.34 7.74
C GLY A 80 5.39 -8.51 8.92
N ASN A 81 6.68 -8.58 9.15
CA ASN A 81 7.36 -7.84 10.22
C ASN A 81 8.82 -7.62 9.81
N TYR A 82 9.42 -6.51 10.18
CA TYR A 82 10.84 -6.21 9.85
C TYR A 82 11.81 -7.34 10.24
N ASP A 83 11.49 -8.05 11.32
CA ASP A 83 12.29 -9.18 11.79
C ASP A 83 11.82 -10.55 11.26
N GLY A 84 10.76 -10.60 10.41
CA GLY A 84 10.26 -11.86 9.87
C GLY A 84 8.77 -11.84 9.56
N PHE A 85 8.04 -12.88 9.99
CA PHE A 85 6.59 -12.94 9.82
C PHE A 85 5.91 -13.81 10.89
N SER A 86 4.62 -13.56 11.09
CA SER A 86 3.75 -14.36 11.96
C SER A 86 2.62 -15.01 11.14
N VAL A 87 2.18 -16.18 11.56
CA VAL A 87 0.95 -16.83 11.07
C VAL A 87 -0.05 -16.87 12.23
N PHE A 88 -1.25 -16.33 12.00
CA PHE A 88 -2.34 -16.35 12.97
C PHE A 88 -3.50 -17.21 12.46
N ASP A 89 -4.09 -18.00 13.35
CA ASP A 89 -5.44 -18.54 13.17
C ASP A 89 -6.44 -17.43 13.50
N VAL A 90 -7.27 -17.09 12.53
CA VAL A 90 -8.32 -16.07 12.60
C VAL A 90 -9.71 -16.65 12.41
N SER A 91 -9.87 -17.95 12.61
CA SER A 91 -11.18 -18.64 12.57
C SER A 91 -12.17 -18.09 13.60
N ASP A 92 -11.67 -17.62 14.75
CA ASP A 92 -12.40 -16.75 15.68
C ASP A 92 -11.77 -15.33 15.65
N PRO A 93 -12.32 -14.41 14.87
CA PRO A 93 -11.76 -13.05 14.77
C PRO A 93 -11.70 -12.28 16.09
N ALA A 94 -12.48 -12.67 17.09
CA ALA A 94 -12.43 -12.08 18.42
C ALA A 94 -11.26 -12.62 19.29
N LYS A 95 -10.60 -13.69 18.83
CA LYS A 95 -9.49 -14.34 19.54
C LYS A 95 -8.42 -14.87 18.58
N PRO A 96 -7.80 -14.03 17.76
CA PRO A 96 -6.73 -14.48 16.87
C PRO A 96 -5.62 -15.13 17.71
N THR A 97 -5.13 -16.28 17.25
CA THR A 97 -4.06 -17.01 17.96
C THR A 97 -2.87 -17.24 17.05
N ALA A 98 -1.68 -16.98 17.54
CA ALA A 98 -0.49 -17.24 16.75
C ALA A 98 -0.26 -18.74 16.58
N VAL A 99 -0.13 -19.18 15.33
CA VAL A 99 0.21 -20.54 14.91
C VAL A 99 1.73 -20.69 14.84
N SER A 100 2.41 -19.72 14.27
CA SER A 100 3.88 -19.68 14.19
C SER A 100 4.41 -18.24 14.13
N ARG A 101 5.66 -18.07 14.50
CA ARG A 101 6.46 -16.86 14.31
C ARG A 101 7.83 -17.26 13.80
N VAL A 102 8.22 -16.68 12.68
CA VAL A 102 9.47 -17.00 11.98
C VAL A 102 10.38 -15.79 12.04
N LEU A 103 11.49 -15.89 12.76
CA LEU A 103 12.54 -14.88 12.77
C LEU A 103 13.33 -14.98 11.45
N CYS A 104 13.21 -13.99 10.61
CA CYS A 104 13.84 -13.92 9.29
C CYS A 104 14.01 -12.46 8.82
N PRO A 105 14.92 -11.70 9.43
CA PRO A 105 15.05 -10.28 9.20
C PRO A 105 15.30 -9.94 7.73
N GLY A 106 14.60 -8.90 7.23
CA GLY A 106 14.69 -8.48 5.83
C GLY A 106 14.26 -7.02 5.60
N GLU A 107 13.97 -6.31 6.67
CA GLU A 107 13.28 -5.00 6.74
C GLU A 107 11.80 -5.12 6.40
N GLN A 108 11.30 -4.55 5.30
CA GLN A 108 9.85 -4.48 5.06
C GLN A 108 9.15 -5.85 5.08
N ASN A 109 9.80 -6.88 4.59
CA ASN A 109 9.23 -8.22 4.61
C ASN A 109 7.77 -8.25 4.11
N ASP A 110 7.48 -7.49 3.02
CA ASP A 110 6.21 -7.59 2.33
C ASP A 110 5.91 -9.04 1.98
N ILE A 111 4.63 -9.46 2.12
CA ILE A 111 4.26 -10.88 2.24
C ILE A 111 3.11 -11.23 1.30
N SER A 112 3.25 -12.36 0.59
CA SER A 112 2.15 -12.96 -0.16
C SER A 112 2.15 -14.48 -0.08
N VAL A 113 1.00 -15.09 -0.38
CA VAL A 113 0.81 -16.55 -0.31
C VAL A 113 0.14 -17.08 -1.57
N SER A 114 0.48 -18.31 -1.97
CA SER A 114 -0.22 -19.04 -3.01
C SER A 114 -0.10 -20.55 -2.79
N GLY A 115 -1.22 -21.20 -2.55
CA GLY A 115 -1.22 -22.60 -2.19
C GLY A 115 -0.38 -22.89 -0.94
N ASP A 116 0.64 -23.73 -1.08
CA ASP A 116 1.54 -24.08 0.03
C ASP A 116 2.83 -23.22 0.05
N LEU A 117 2.84 -22.09 -0.66
CA LEU A 117 3.99 -21.21 -0.74
C LEU A 117 3.70 -19.85 -0.11
N LEU A 118 4.73 -19.32 0.57
CA LEU A 118 4.77 -17.93 1.05
C LEU A 118 5.99 -17.25 0.46
N PHE A 119 5.83 -16.02 0.05
CA PHE A 119 6.86 -15.15 -0.50
C PHE A 119 7.08 -13.99 0.45
N LEU A 120 8.35 -13.64 0.66
CA LEU A 120 8.76 -12.59 1.59
C LEU A 120 9.80 -11.70 0.93
N SER A 121 9.53 -10.41 0.87
CA SER A 121 10.44 -9.39 0.35
C SER A 121 11.62 -9.16 1.29
N VAL A 122 12.77 -8.82 0.72
CA VAL A 122 13.95 -8.38 1.46
C VAL A 122 14.54 -7.16 0.77
N ASP A 123 14.52 -6.03 1.45
CA ASP A 123 15.00 -4.73 0.98
C ASP A 123 16.11 -4.14 1.86
N SER A 124 16.71 -4.98 2.71
CA SER A 124 17.93 -4.58 3.43
C SER A 124 19.07 -5.55 3.11
N PRO A 125 20.27 -5.04 2.85
CA PRO A 125 21.42 -5.87 2.50
C PRO A 125 21.73 -6.91 3.58
N ARG A 126 21.76 -8.19 3.18
CA ARG A 126 22.11 -9.34 4.03
C ARG A 126 23.39 -10.02 3.51
N GLU A 127 24.10 -10.75 4.36
CA GLU A 127 25.25 -11.53 3.94
C GLU A 127 24.91 -12.72 3.02
N GLY A 128 23.64 -13.14 3.04
CA GLY A 128 23.13 -14.25 2.24
C GLY A 128 21.62 -14.37 2.29
N PRO A 129 21.03 -15.34 1.57
CA PRO A 129 19.59 -15.51 1.46
C PRO A 129 18.93 -16.09 2.71
N ASP A 130 19.68 -16.79 3.56
CA ASP A 130 19.13 -17.50 4.71
C ASP A 130 18.62 -16.55 5.79
N CYS A 131 17.61 -16.97 6.56
CA CYS A 131 17.07 -16.18 7.65
C CYS A 131 18.08 -15.86 8.76
N ALA A 132 19.10 -16.69 8.92
CA ALA A 132 20.17 -16.47 9.89
C ALA A 132 21.28 -15.52 9.38
N ALA A 133 21.19 -15.07 8.12
CA ALA A 133 22.20 -14.17 7.55
C ALA A 133 22.19 -12.83 8.29
N GLU A 134 23.37 -12.36 8.68
CA GLU A 134 23.54 -11.08 9.35
C GLU A 134 23.34 -9.91 8.39
N SER A 135 23.20 -8.70 8.92
CA SER A 135 23.16 -7.48 8.10
C SER A 135 24.44 -7.34 7.30
N GLY A 136 24.31 -7.26 5.97
CA GLY A 136 25.42 -7.18 5.04
C GLY A 136 26.05 -5.79 4.91
N ARG A 137 25.83 -4.88 5.84
CA ARG A 137 26.32 -3.48 5.82
C ARG A 137 27.85 -3.35 6.07
N ASN A 138 28.64 -4.24 5.52
CA ASN A 138 30.09 -4.07 5.50
C ASN A 138 30.50 -3.07 4.42
N GLY A 139 30.29 -1.77 4.69
CA GLY A 139 30.80 -0.69 3.86
C GLY A 139 29.98 -0.31 2.64
N GLY A 140 28.66 -0.53 2.62
CA GLY A 140 27.76 0.08 1.64
C GLY A 140 27.78 -0.51 0.22
N ARG A 141 28.44 -1.63 -0.02
CA ARG A 141 28.59 -2.20 -1.37
C ARG A 141 28.16 -3.65 -1.41
N GLY A 142 26.87 -3.87 -1.72
CA GLY A 142 26.38 -5.16 -2.17
C GLY A 142 26.20 -6.20 -1.05
N GLY A 143 24.97 -6.38 -0.64
CA GLY A 143 24.49 -7.54 0.09
C GLY A 143 23.58 -8.40 -0.80
N TRP A 144 22.99 -9.41 -0.22
CA TRP A 144 21.91 -10.17 -0.82
C TRP A 144 20.58 -9.51 -0.43
N GLU A 145 19.73 -9.27 -1.43
CA GLU A 145 18.37 -8.76 -1.30
C GLU A 145 17.51 -9.42 -2.39
N GLY A 146 16.18 -9.46 -2.21
CA GLY A 146 15.27 -10.05 -3.16
C GLY A 146 14.10 -10.77 -2.50
N ILE A 147 13.71 -11.94 -3.02
CA ILE A 147 12.56 -12.71 -2.54
C ILE A 147 13.02 -13.98 -1.84
N ARG A 148 12.50 -14.23 -0.65
CA ARG A 148 12.59 -15.54 0.04
C ARG A 148 11.31 -16.33 -0.17
N ILE A 149 11.43 -17.64 -0.34
CA ILE A 149 10.30 -18.54 -0.57
C ILE A 149 10.26 -19.59 0.54
N PHE A 150 9.08 -19.74 1.14
CA PHE A 150 8.82 -20.70 2.20
C PHE A 150 7.75 -21.70 1.79
N ASP A 151 7.87 -22.92 2.25
CA ASP A 151 6.83 -23.93 2.27
C ASP A 151 6.01 -23.76 3.56
N ILE A 152 4.70 -23.52 3.39
CA ILE A 152 3.72 -23.31 4.46
C ILE A 152 2.61 -24.36 4.46
N ALA A 153 2.85 -25.56 3.86
CA ALA A 153 1.90 -26.67 3.94
C ALA A 153 1.57 -27.01 5.40
N ASP A 154 2.58 -27.00 6.26
CA ASP A 154 2.41 -26.96 7.72
C ASP A 154 2.61 -25.53 8.24
N LYS A 155 1.52 -24.82 8.50
CA LYS A 155 1.54 -23.43 8.95
C LYS A 155 2.13 -23.23 10.34
N ALA A 156 2.22 -24.31 11.13
CA ALA A 156 2.90 -24.29 12.43
C ALA A 156 4.43 -24.36 12.31
N HIS A 157 4.93 -24.87 11.16
CA HIS A 157 6.36 -25.05 10.92
C HIS A 157 6.75 -24.61 9.50
N PRO A 158 6.62 -23.32 9.16
CA PRO A 158 7.07 -22.80 7.88
C PRO A 158 8.55 -23.13 7.62
N ARG A 159 8.89 -23.54 6.40
CA ARG A 159 10.23 -23.95 6.03
C ARG A 159 10.79 -23.12 4.91
N PHE A 160 11.96 -22.53 5.09
CA PHE A 160 12.69 -21.90 3.99
C PHE A 160 13.00 -22.91 2.89
N VAL A 161 12.68 -22.59 1.64
CA VAL A 161 12.87 -23.46 0.47
C VAL A 161 13.95 -22.92 -0.43
N SER A 162 13.86 -21.67 -0.82
CA SER A 162 14.78 -21.03 -1.76
C SER A 162 14.67 -19.50 -1.69
N ALA A 163 15.54 -18.82 -2.43
CA ALA A 163 15.48 -17.39 -2.57
C ALA A 163 15.96 -16.96 -3.96
N VAL A 164 15.46 -15.82 -4.42
CA VAL A 164 15.83 -15.22 -5.71
C VAL A 164 16.34 -13.83 -5.45
N ARG A 165 17.57 -13.55 -5.88
CA ARG A 165 18.12 -12.20 -5.84
C ARG A 165 17.48 -11.35 -6.95
N THR A 166 17.15 -10.10 -6.64
CA THR A 166 16.69 -9.09 -7.60
C THR A 166 17.57 -7.85 -7.56
N ASP A 167 17.57 -7.08 -8.64
CA ASP A 167 18.25 -5.79 -8.66
C ASP A 167 17.54 -4.82 -7.71
N CYS A 168 18.28 -4.10 -6.88
CA CYS A 168 17.77 -3.19 -5.83
C CYS A 168 16.90 -3.88 -4.77
N GLY A 169 17.01 -5.21 -4.62
CA GLY A 169 16.23 -5.95 -3.64
C GLY A 169 14.75 -6.10 -3.98
N SER A 170 13.93 -6.22 -2.96
CA SER A 170 12.48 -6.29 -3.05
C SER A 170 11.87 -5.51 -1.90
N HIS A 171 11.42 -4.29 -2.19
CA HIS A 171 10.69 -3.47 -1.23
C HIS A 171 9.26 -4.00 -1.08
N THR A 172 8.56 -4.14 -2.22
CA THR A 172 7.28 -4.82 -2.32
C THR A 172 7.29 -5.82 -3.46
N HIS A 173 6.34 -6.76 -3.45
CA HIS A 173 6.13 -7.66 -4.58
C HIS A 173 4.66 -7.96 -4.78
N THR A 174 4.25 -8.03 -6.04
CA THR A 174 2.88 -8.37 -6.42
C THR A 174 2.82 -9.78 -6.95
N LEU A 175 2.06 -10.66 -6.31
CA LEU A 175 1.82 -12.02 -6.77
C LEU A 175 0.84 -12.02 -7.94
N VAL A 176 1.25 -12.53 -9.10
CA VAL A 176 0.43 -12.65 -10.31
C VAL A 176 0.29 -14.11 -10.70
N PRO A 177 -0.89 -14.72 -10.56
CA PRO A 177 -1.09 -16.11 -10.96
C PRO A 177 -0.82 -16.33 -12.45
N GLY A 178 -0.10 -17.39 -12.77
CA GLY A 178 0.06 -17.85 -14.13
C GLY A 178 -1.26 -18.43 -14.70
N LYS A 179 -1.49 -18.22 -16.00
CA LYS A 179 -2.75 -18.65 -16.66
C LYS A 179 -2.96 -20.16 -16.70
N ASP A 180 -1.89 -20.93 -16.55
CA ASP A 180 -1.92 -22.41 -16.54
C ASP A 180 -2.05 -23.00 -15.13
N GLY A 181 -2.03 -22.17 -14.08
CA GLY A 181 -2.07 -22.59 -12.67
C GLY A 181 -0.83 -23.35 -12.18
N LYS A 182 0.25 -23.44 -13.00
CA LYS A 182 1.47 -24.17 -12.67
C LYS A 182 2.59 -23.28 -12.14
N LYS A 183 2.42 -21.98 -12.26
CA LYS A 183 3.40 -20.97 -11.90
C LYS A 183 2.69 -19.78 -11.26
N VAL A 184 3.43 -19.08 -10.47
CA VAL A 184 3.13 -17.69 -10.10
C VAL A 184 4.27 -16.80 -10.56
N TYR A 185 3.97 -15.55 -10.82
CA TYR A 185 4.93 -14.51 -11.11
C TYR A 185 4.90 -13.50 -9.97
N LEU A 186 6.06 -13.00 -9.57
CA LEU A 186 6.18 -11.91 -8.64
C LEU A 186 6.70 -10.69 -9.39
N TYR A 187 5.94 -9.62 -9.44
CA TYR A 187 6.39 -8.33 -9.93
C TYR A 187 7.05 -7.62 -8.76
N VAL A 188 8.38 -7.61 -8.77
CA VAL A 188 9.18 -7.09 -7.68
C VAL A 188 9.49 -5.63 -7.94
N SER A 189 9.08 -4.80 -7.00
CA SER A 189 9.32 -3.36 -6.98
C SER A 189 10.33 -2.99 -5.92
N SER A 190 11.12 -1.97 -6.18
CA SER A 190 12.02 -1.38 -5.20
C SER A 190 12.33 0.06 -5.59
N PRO A 191 12.49 0.95 -4.60
CA PRO A 191 13.07 2.26 -4.86
C PRO A 191 14.53 2.09 -5.27
N GLY A 192 15.03 3.01 -6.02
CA GLY A 192 16.43 2.98 -6.42
C GLY A 192 16.84 4.29 -7.03
N PRO A 193 17.99 4.37 -7.67
CA PRO A 193 19.20 3.59 -7.34
C PRO A 193 19.90 4.19 -6.13
N GLU A 194 20.62 3.38 -5.37
CA GLU A 194 21.54 3.90 -4.37
C GLU A 194 22.86 4.32 -5.03
N PRO A 195 23.33 5.57 -4.84
CA PRO A 195 24.62 5.99 -5.32
C PRO A 195 25.75 5.05 -4.80
N GLU A 196 26.61 4.59 -5.66
CA GLU A 196 27.71 3.66 -5.38
C GLU A 196 27.30 2.19 -5.08
N SER A 197 25.99 1.84 -5.08
CA SER A 197 25.59 0.44 -4.96
C SER A 197 25.98 -0.38 -6.19
N THR A 198 26.51 -1.58 -5.98
CA THR A 198 26.78 -2.53 -7.06
C THR A 198 25.60 -3.45 -7.30
N THR A 199 24.60 -3.43 -6.42
CA THR A 199 23.41 -4.28 -6.46
C THR A 199 22.17 -3.52 -6.86
N CYS A 200 22.25 -2.19 -6.88
CA CYS A 200 21.21 -1.29 -7.32
C CYS A 200 21.79 -0.20 -8.24
N PRO A 201 22.24 -0.56 -9.46
CA PRO A 201 22.86 0.41 -10.38
C PRO A 201 21.79 1.31 -11.02
N ALA A 202 22.17 2.57 -11.24
CA ALA A 202 21.36 3.49 -12.04
C ALA A 202 21.48 3.18 -13.56
N PRO A 203 20.40 3.41 -14.36
CA PRO A 203 19.05 3.81 -13.92
C PRO A 203 18.27 2.62 -13.38
N HIS A 204 17.43 2.88 -12.36
CA HIS A 204 16.51 1.87 -11.84
C HIS A 204 15.04 2.29 -12.13
N ASN A 205 14.60 2.08 -13.35
CA ASN A 205 13.28 2.41 -13.87
C ASN A 205 12.51 1.17 -14.37
N LYS A 206 12.86 0.02 -13.81
CA LYS A 206 12.38 -1.31 -14.16
C LYS A 206 11.88 -2.05 -12.92
N ILE A 207 11.16 -3.13 -13.15
CA ILE A 207 10.84 -4.13 -12.13
C ILE A 207 11.53 -5.46 -12.48
N SER A 208 11.69 -6.33 -11.49
CA SER A 208 12.09 -7.73 -11.75
C SER A 208 10.86 -8.62 -11.76
N VAL A 209 10.67 -9.40 -12.84
CA VAL A 209 9.62 -10.43 -12.91
C VAL A 209 10.23 -11.76 -12.52
N VAL A 210 9.85 -12.27 -11.35
CA VAL A 210 10.30 -13.57 -10.85
C VAL A 210 9.26 -14.63 -11.19
N GLU A 211 9.65 -15.65 -11.96
CA GLU A 211 8.83 -16.84 -12.21
C GLU A 211 9.08 -17.88 -11.14
N VAL A 212 8.02 -18.37 -10.51
CA VAL A 212 8.09 -19.46 -9.52
C VAL A 212 7.24 -20.63 -9.97
N PRO A 213 7.83 -21.78 -10.36
CA PRO A 213 7.09 -23.01 -10.60
C PRO A 213 6.52 -23.54 -9.27
N THR A 214 5.18 -23.70 -9.18
CA THR A 214 4.54 -24.10 -7.90
C THR A 214 4.89 -25.50 -7.44
N ALA A 215 5.22 -26.41 -8.38
CA ALA A 215 5.63 -27.78 -8.06
C ALA A 215 7.14 -27.91 -7.74
N ASP A 216 7.95 -26.93 -8.10
CA ASP A 216 9.39 -26.88 -7.84
C ASP A 216 9.83 -25.43 -7.56
N PRO A 217 9.49 -24.89 -6.37
CA PRO A 217 9.79 -23.50 -6.04
C PRO A 217 11.31 -23.22 -5.94
N ALA A 218 12.14 -24.24 -5.83
CA ALA A 218 13.60 -24.08 -5.91
C ALA A 218 14.08 -23.68 -7.31
N GLY A 219 13.27 -23.89 -8.34
CA GLY A 219 13.51 -23.44 -9.72
C GLY A 219 13.13 -21.98 -9.98
N ALA A 220 12.79 -21.21 -8.96
CA ALA A 220 12.43 -19.79 -9.09
C ALA A 220 13.59 -18.95 -9.64
N LYS A 221 13.26 -17.99 -10.51
CA LYS A 221 14.27 -17.12 -11.15
C LYS A 221 13.67 -15.84 -11.72
N VAL A 222 14.48 -14.82 -11.86
CA VAL A 222 14.13 -13.64 -12.69
C VAL A 222 14.04 -14.08 -14.16
N VAL A 223 12.95 -13.77 -14.84
CA VAL A 223 12.70 -14.12 -16.25
C VAL A 223 12.64 -12.92 -17.17
N SER A 224 12.39 -11.73 -16.64
CA SER A 224 12.43 -10.47 -17.38
C SER A 224 12.58 -9.28 -16.42
N GLU A 225 12.97 -8.15 -16.97
CA GLU A 225 13.11 -6.89 -16.26
C GLU A 225 12.56 -5.75 -17.15
N PRO A 226 11.23 -5.65 -17.25
CA PRO A 226 10.60 -4.63 -18.08
C PRO A 226 10.84 -3.23 -17.49
N VAL A 227 11.22 -2.29 -18.37
CA VAL A 227 11.30 -0.87 -18.06
C VAL A 227 9.88 -0.32 -18.06
N LEU A 228 9.48 0.33 -16.97
CA LEU A 228 8.13 0.88 -16.80
C LEU A 228 8.08 2.40 -16.91
N SER A 229 9.13 3.12 -16.54
CA SER A 229 9.18 4.58 -16.60
C SER A 229 10.32 5.08 -17.49
N GLU A 230 10.13 6.29 -18.09
CA GLU A 230 11.15 6.94 -18.93
C GLU A 230 11.97 7.93 -18.09
N GLY A 231 12.74 7.48 -17.17
CA GLY A 231 13.56 8.38 -16.34
C GLY A 231 14.17 7.65 -15.17
N ASP A 232 15.15 8.28 -14.58
CA ASP A 232 15.82 7.81 -13.38
C ASP A 232 15.32 8.49 -12.10
N GLY A 233 14.17 9.24 -12.23
CA GLY A 233 13.64 10.11 -11.18
C GLY A 233 14.61 11.26 -10.88
N GLU A 234 14.25 12.49 -11.23
CA GLU A 234 15.13 13.66 -11.01
C GLU A 234 15.56 13.82 -9.54
N ASP A 235 14.83 13.22 -8.60
CA ASP A 235 15.09 13.27 -7.16
C ASP A 235 15.78 12.01 -6.60
N GLY A 236 16.25 11.09 -7.45
CA GLY A 236 16.94 9.86 -7.03
C GLY A 236 15.99 8.73 -6.61
N LEU A 237 14.67 8.95 -6.66
CA LEU A 237 13.65 7.93 -6.47
C LEU A 237 13.22 7.40 -7.85
N GLY A 238 13.97 6.48 -8.40
CA GLY A 238 13.57 5.72 -9.58
C GLY A 238 12.84 4.44 -9.20
N GLY A 239 12.25 3.75 -10.18
CA GLY A 239 11.54 2.49 -9.99
C GLY A 239 10.08 2.68 -9.60
N CYS A 240 9.47 1.60 -9.10
CA CYS A 240 8.09 1.60 -8.65
C CYS A 240 8.02 1.23 -7.16
N HIS A 241 7.01 1.71 -6.50
CA HIS A 241 6.63 1.28 -5.16
C HIS A 241 5.66 0.09 -5.30
N ASP A 242 4.36 0.29 -5.18
CA ASP A 242 3.40 -0.80 -5.29
C ASP A 242 2.86 -0.99 -6.70
N ILE A 243 2.60 -2.25 -7.04
CA ILE A 243 1.88 -2.64 -8.25
C ILE A 243 0.66 -3.45 -7.82
N THR A 244 -0.53 -3.01 -8.20
CA THR A 244 -1.73 -3.84 -8.02
C THR A 244 -2.09 -4.53 -9.33
N ALA A 245 -2.00 -5.85 -9.33
CA ALA A 245 -2.43 -6.66 -10.45
C ALA A 245 -3.91 -7.03 -10.33
N TYR A 246 -4.61 -7.03 -11.47
CA TYR A 246 -5.95 -7.57 -11.60
C TYR A 246 -5.95 -8.69 -12.66
N PRO A 247 -5.53 -9.91 -12.28
CA PRO A 247 -5.22 -10.99 -13.24
C PRO A 247 -6.38 -11.39 -14.15
N GLU A 248 -7.62 -11.35 -13.65
CA GLU A 248 -8.83 -11.68 -14.42
C GLU A 248 -9.18 -10.65 -15.49
N LYS A 249 -8.64 -9.45 -15.38
CA LYS A 249 -8.80 -8.36 -16.35
C LYS A 249 -7.59 -8.19 -17.25
N ASP A 250 -6.52 -8.96 -17.00
CA ASP A 250 -5.21 -8.78 -17.64
C ASP A 250 -4.68 -7.34 -17.51
N LEU A 251 -4.96 -6.69 -16.36
CA LEU A 251 -4.55 -5.33 -16.06
C LEU A 251 -3.69 -5.28 -14.80
N ALA A 252 -2.81 -4.28 -14.73
CA ALA A 252 -2.18 -3.85 -13.50
C ALA A 252 -2.08 -2.32 -13.47
N ALA A 253 -2.07 -1.76 -12.26
CA ALA A 253 -1.78 -0.36 -12.01
C ALA A 253 -0.56 -0.27 -11.10
N ALA A 254 0.45 0.48 -11.50
CA ALA A 254 1.68 0.67 -10.74
C ALA A 254 1.79 2.11 -10.28
N ALA A 255 2.24 2.29 -9.06
CA ALA A 255 2.60 3.58 -8.48
C ALA A 255 4.14 3.67 -8.46
N CYS A 256 4.71 4.56 -9.27
CA CYS A 256 6.14 4.57 -9.56
C CYS A 256 6.76 5.91 -9.20
N PHE A 257 6.67 6.28 -7.93
CA PHE A 257 7.18 7.51 -7.32
C PHE A 257 6.67 8.80 -7.99
N GLY A 258 7.03 9.08 -9.24
CA GLY A 258 6.54 10.26 -9.99
C GLY A 258 5.35 9.99 -10.90
N ASP A 259 5.00 8.74 -11.14
CA ASP A 259 4.01 8.32 -12.14
C ASP A 259 3.02 7.29 -11.58
N GLY A 260 1.74 7.42 -11.95
CA GLY A 260 0.79 6.32 -11.96
C GLY A 260 0.79 5.65 -13.33
N ILE A 261 0.91 4.34 -13.39
CA ILE A 261 1.06 3.59 -14.65
C ILE A 261 -0.04 2.55 -14.78
N LEU A 262 -0.73 2.52 -15.92
CA LEU A 262 -1.63 1.44 -16.30
C LEU A 262 -0.91 0.47 -17.22
N MET A 263 -1.03 -0.83 -16.96
CA MET A 263 -0.35 -1.88 -17.72
C MET A 263 -1.32 -2.95 -18.24
N ASP A 264 -1.02 -3.51 -19.41
CA ASP A 264 -1.51 -4.80 -19.89
C ASP A 264 -0.57 -5.91 -19.41
N ILE A 265 -1.10 -6.83 -18.63
CA ILE A 265 -0.38 -7.99 -18.10
C ILE A 265 -0.89 -9.30 -18.69
N SER A 266 -1.48 -9.27 -19.92
CA SER A 266 -1.92 -10.49 -20.62
C SER A 266 -0.76 -11.45 -20.89
N ASP A 267 0.44 -10.95 -21.12
CA ASP A 267 1.70 -11.66 -20.99
C ASP A 267 2.30 -11.35 -19.59
N ARG A 268 2.28 -12.35 -18.70
CA ARG A 268 2.78 -12.19 -17.31
C ARG A 268 4.28 -11.92 -17.25
N VAL A 269 5.01 -12.33 -18.27
CA VAL A 269 6.47 -12.17 -18.33
C VAL A 269 6.86 -10.80 -18.89
N HIS A 270 6.05 -10.27 -19.82
CA HIS A 270 6.35 -9.00 -20.50
C HIS A 270 5.18 -8.03 -20.38
N PRO A 271 4.92 -7.48 -19.17
CA PRO A 271 3.90 -6.45 -19.00
C PRO A 271 4.17 -5.25 -19.91
N LYS A 272 3.10 -4.64 -20.43
CA LYS A 272 3.19 -3.50 -21.35
C LYS A 272 2.53 -2.29 -20.75
N VAL A 273 3.25 -1.19 -20.70
CA VAL A 273 2.68 0.10 -20.32
C VAL A 273 1.64 0.54 -21.34
N LEU A 274 0.44 0.86 -20.88
CA LEU A 274 -0.66 1.40 -21.65
C LEU A 274 -0.75 2.92 -21.55
N GLN A 275 -0.52 3.45 -20.34
CA GLN A 275 -0.61 4.88 -20.06
C GLN A 275 0.21 5.24 -18.81
N HIS A 276 0.77 6.44 -18.84
CA HIS A 276 1.26 7.16 -17.66
C HIS A 276 0.29 8.28 -17.28
N VAL A 277 0.15 8.55 -16.00
CA VAL A 277 -0.49 9.74 -15.44
C VAL A 277 0.42 10.37 -14.42
N ARG A 278 0.41 11.70 -14.37
CA ARG A 278 1.18 12.50 -13.42
C ARG A 278 0.30 13.53 -12.75
N ASP A 279 0.64 13.89 -11.54
CA ASP A 279 0.06 14.99 -10.80
C ASP A 279 1.16 15.71 -10.03
N GLU A 280 1.90 16.53 -10.74
CA GLU A 280 3.05 17.28 -10.19
C GLU A 280 2.63 18.38 -9.20
N GLU A 281 1.34 18.74 -9.16
CA GLU A 281 0.82 19.76 -8.25
C GLU A 281 0.50 19.18 -6.87
N ASN A 282 -0.03 17.95 -6.80
CA ASN A 282 -0.62 17.41 -5.59
C ASN A 282 0.11 16.17 -5.05
N PHE A 283 0.66 15.31 -5.92
CA PHE A 283 1.29 14.06 -5.52
C PHE A 283 2.81 14.20 -5.47
N SER A 284 3.38 13.74 -4.37
CA SER A 284 4.84 13.70 -4.15
C SER A 284 5.41 12.31 -4.37
N ILE A 285 4.76 11.29 -3.81
CA ILE A 285 5.21 9.90 -3.88
C ILE A 285 4.03 9.02 -4.27
N TRP A 286 3.96 8.65 -5.54
CA TRP A 286 3.00 7.65 -6.01
C TRP A 286 3.36 6.31 -5.38
N HIS A 287 2.52 5.85 -4.44
CA HIS A 287 2.83 4.76 -3.54
C HIS A 287 2.05 3.49 -3.85
N SER A 288 0.72 3.56 -3.89
CA SER A 288 -0.16 2.41 -4.01
C SER A 288 -1.25 2.61 -5.08
N ALA A 289 -1.89 1.53 -5.49
CA ALA A 289 -3.02 1.54 -6.40
C ALA A 289 -4.07 0.51 -6.01
N THR A 290 -5.36 0.80 -6.25
CA THR A 290 -6.47 -0.14 -6.04
C THR A 290 -7.51 0.02 -7.12
N PHE A 291 -7.84 -1.06 -7.85
CA PHE A 291 -8.96 -1.05 -8.81
C PHE A 291 -10.29 -1.17 -8.07
N ASN A 292 -11.37 -0.62 -8.65
CA ASN A 292 -12.69 -1.07 -8.27
C ASN A 292 -13.01 -2.46 -8.89
N ASN A 293 -14.08 -3.11 -8.43
CA ASN A 293 -14.41 -4.49 -8.82
C ASN A 293 -14.64 -4.69 -10.34
N ASP A 294 -14.97 -3.64 -11.06
CA ASP A 294 -15.24 -3.68 -12.50
C ASP A 294 -14.00 -3.31 -13.35
N ALA A 295 -12.92 -2.84 -12.72
CA ALA A 295 -11.78 -2.22 -13.36
C ALA A 295 -12.17 -1.00 -14.22
N THR A 296 -13.16 -0.23 -13.77
CA THR A 296 -13.58 1.03 -14.37
C THR A 296 -13.05 2.24 -13.62
N LYS A 297 -12.42 2.02 -12.46
CA LYS A 297 -11.75 3.03 -11.65
C LYS A 297 -10.46 2.49 -11.07
N VAL A 298 -9.52 3.40 -10.84
CA VAL A 298 -8.30 3.16 -10.07
C VAL A 298 -8.15 4.27 -9.05
N VAL A 299 -7.87 3.91 -7.81
CA VAL A 299 -7.45 4.82 -6.75
C VAL A 299 -5.94 4.71 -6.64
N PHE A 300 -5.22 5.83 -6.75
CA PHE A 300 -3.80 5.91 -6.43
C PHE A 300 -3.61 6.67 -5.13
N GLY A 301 -2.71 6.22 -4.29
CA GLY A 301 -2.33 6.86 -3.03
C GLY A 301 -1.02 7.62 -3.14
N ASP A 302 -0.97 8.81 -2.49
CA ASP A 302 0.25 9.62 -2.31
C ASP A 302 0.81 9.41 -0.90
N GLU A 303 2.00 8.93 -0.80
CA GLU A 303 2.72 8.78 0.47
C GLU A 303 3.63 9.98 0.73
N LEU A 304 3.09 11.18 0.74
CA LEU A 304 3.84 12.40 1.00
C LEU A 304 4.77 12.26 2.22
N GLY A 305 6.07 12.37 1.99
CA GLY A 305 7.07 12.30 3.05
C GLY A 305 7.47 10.90 3.50
N GLY A 306 7.07 9.85 2.73
CA GLY A 306 7.58 8.48 2.89
C GLY A 306 7.27 7.85 4.25
N GLY A 307 6.05 7.99 4.76
CA GLY A 307 5.63 7.35 6.00
C GLY A 307 6.15 7.97 7.31
N VAL A 308 6.99 9.02 7.25
CA VAL A 308 7.65 9.58 8.44
C VAL A 308 7.44 11.07 8.65
N SER A 309 6.87 11.80 7.68
CA SER A 309 6.69 13.24 7.78
C SER A 309 5.37 13.61 8.46
N ALA A 310 5.39 14.69 9.26
CA ALA A 310 4.20 15.26 9.86
C ALA A 310 3.25 15.82 8.78
N THR A 311 2.03 15.27 8.68
CA THR A 311 1.07 15.57 7.61
C THR A 311 -0.38 15.59 8.08
N CYS A 312 -0.62 15.53 9.40
CA CYS A 312 -1.96 15.41 9.97
C CYS A 312 -2.66 16.74 10.25
N ASP A 313 -1.98 17.84 10.11
CA ASP A 313 -2.53 19.14 10.43
C ASP A 313 -3.17 19.86 9.22
N SER A 314 -3.91 20.93 9.50
CA SER A 314 -4.54 21.76 8.47
C SER A 314 -3.56 22.55 7.59
N GLY A 315 -2.27 22.54 7.90
CA GLY A 315 -1.20 23.11 7.08
C GLY A 315 -0.88 22.25 5.85
N THR A 316 -1.16 20.96 5.90
CA THR A 316 -1.02 20.07 4.74
C THR A 316 -2.23 20.23 3.82
N PRO A 317 -2.05 20.59 2.54
CA PRO A 317 -3.17 20.73 1.59
C PRO A 317 -3.95 19.41 1.45
N LYS A 318 -5.27 19.50 1.23
CA LYS A 318 -6.17 18.32 1.23
C LYS A 318 -5.94 17.32 0.12
N ASN A 319 -5.25 17.70 -0.95
CA ASN A 319 -4.92 16.80 -2.06
C ASN A 319 -3.52 16.20 -1.94
N HIS A 320 -2.76 16.54 -0.88
CA HIS A 320 -1.42 16.01 -0.64
C HIS A 320 -1.45 14.92 0.42
N GLY A 321 -0.68 13.87 0.24
CA GLY A 321 -0.77 12.67 1.07
C GLY A 321 -2.16 12.04 1.01
N ALA A 322 -2.80 12.09 -0.14
CA ALA A 322 -4.21 11.79 -0.37
C ALA A 322 -4.36 10.69 -1.43
N ASP A 323 -5.58 10.18 -1.58
CA ASP A 323 -5.96 9.36 -2.72
C ASP A 323 -6.39 10.22 -3.91
N ALA A 324 -6.07 9.79 -5.12
CA ALA A 324 -6.62 10.31 -6.36
C ALA A 324 -7.44 9.22 -7.07
N VAL A 325 -8.71 9.49 -7.32
CA VAL A 325 -9.62 8.57 -7.99
C VAL A 325 -9.62 8.85 -9.48
N TYR A 326 -9.21 7.86 -10.27
CA TYR A 326 -9.21 7.91 -11.73
C TYR A 326 -10.33 7.05 -12.31
N ASP A 327 -11.04 7.58 -13.32
CA ASP A 327 -11.96 6.82 -14.16
C ASP A 327 -11.16 6.11 -15.27
N LEU A 328 -11.50 4.84 -15.54
CA LEU A 328 -10.88 3.98 -16.55
C LEU A 328 -11.91 3.47 -17.59
N SER A 329 -13.10 4.07 -17.65
CA SER A 329 -14.27 3.52 -18.34
C SER A 329 -14.13 3.38 -19.83
N GLU A 330 -13.62 4.36 -20.56
CA GLU A 330 -13.58 4.31 -22.02
C GLU A 330 -12.16 4.22 -22.56
N GLY A 331 -11.87 3.14 -23.30
CA GLY A 331 -10.63 2.98 -24.06
C GLY A 331 -9.41 2.69 -23.20
N ARG A 332 -9.60 2.28 -21.92
CA ARG A 332 -8.51 2.05 -20.96
C ARG A 332 -7.64 3.29 -20.76
N ALA A 333 -8.26 4.47 -20.68
CA ALA A 333 -7.58 5.73 -20.44
C ALA A 333 -7.94 6.26 -19.04
N LEU A 334 -6.93 6.44 -18.21
CA LEU A 334 -7.05 7.01 -16.86
C LEU A 334 -7.39 8.51 -16.95
N ARG A 335 -8.45 8.93 -16.25
CA ARG A 335 -8.88 10.33 -16.14
C ARG A 335 -9.16 10.66 -14.70
N LEU A 336 -8.42 11.61 -14.14
CA LEU A 336 -8.63 12.10 -12.79
C LEU A 336 -10.06 12.62 -12.60
N ARG A 337 -10.69 12.25 -11.47
CA ARG A 337 -12.03 12.65 -11.09
C ARG A 337 -12.02 13.43 -9.78
N GLY A 338 -11.45 12.92 -8.72
CA GLY A 338 -11.47 13.56 -7.41
C GLY A 338 -10.35 13.05 -6.51
N TYR A 339 -10.26 13.74 -5.37
CA TYR A 339 -9.30 13.37 -4.31
C TYR A 339 -10.04 13.02 -3.04
N PHE A 340 -9.42 12.19 -2.23
CA PHE A 340 -9.85 11.91 -0.88
C PHE A 340 -8.68 11.97 0.08
N LYS A 341 -8.84 12.65 1.20
CA LYS A 341 -7.99 12.58 2.38
C LYS A 341 -8.88 12.40 3.60
N ILE A 342 -8.40 11.68 4.60
CA ILE A 342 -9.15 11.54 5.86
C ILE A 342 -9.52 12.93 6.40
N PRO A 343 -10.78 13.13 6.83
CA PRO A 343 -11.27 14.45 7.22
C PRO A 343 -10.87 14.85 8.65
N ARG A 344 -10.17 13.97 9.37
CA ARG A 344 -9.77 14.16 10.75
C ARG A 344 -8.39 14.78 10.82
N GLU A 345 -8.27 15.87 11.55
CA GLU A 345 -6.96 16.40 11.99
C GLU A 345 -6.53 15.66 13.26
N GLN A 346 -5.25 15.39 13.37
CA GLN A 346 -4.63 14.73 14.51
C GLN A 346 -3.53 15.62 15.12
N GLN A 347 -2.57 15.04 15.85
CA GLN A 347 -1.49 15.84 16.39
C GLN A 347 -0.60 16.36 15.26
N PRO A 348 -0.07 17.60 15.36
CA PRO A 348 0.70 18.23 14.29
C PRO A 348 2.00 17.50 13.91
N ASP A 349 2.48 16.61 14.76
CA ASP A 349 3.69 15.82 14.56
C ASP A 349 3.43 14.39 14.05
N GLU A 350 2.16 14.05 13.81
CA GLU A 350 1.77 12.74 13.29
C GLU A 350 1.75 12.69 11.75
N ASN A 351 1.85 11.46 11.20
CA ASN A 351 1.73 11.17 9.78
C ASN A 351 0.33 10.64 9.46
N CYS A 352 -0.32 11.25 8.48
CA CYS A 352 -1.66 10.90 8.01
C CYS A 352 -1.73 10.90 6.48
N VAL A 353 -0.97 10.03 5.83
CA VAL A 353 -0.99 9.89 4.38
C VAL A 353 -1.61 8.58 3.94
N ALA A 354 -2.10 8.52 2.70
CA ALA A 354 -2.66 7.32 2.09
C ALA A 354 -1.61 6.22 1.99
N HIS A 355 -1.95 5.01 2.41
CA HIS A 355 -1.10 3.83 2.35
C HIS A 355 -1.89 2.63 1.79
N ASN A 356 -1.64 1.40 2.25
CA ASN A 356 -2.19 0.19 1.65
C ASN A 356 -3.64 -0.11 2.05
N GLY A 357 -4.40 -0.62 1.11
CA GLY A 357 -5.81 -0.95 1.32
C GLY A 357 -6.35 -2.01 0.36
N SER A 358 -7.59 -2.42 0.58
CA SER A 358 -8.29 -3.36 -0.29
C SER A 358 -9.79 -3.05 -0.42
N LEU A 359 -10.42 -3.58 -1.48
CA LEU A 359 -11.85 -3.47 -1.66
C LEU A 359 -12.63 -4.29 -0.64
N LEU A 360 -13.79 -3.74 -0.22
CA LEU A 360 -14.88 -4.53 0.35
C LEU A 360 -15.74 -5.10 -0.79
N PRO A 361 -16.09 -6.40 -0.75
CA PRO A 361 -16.89 -7.04 -1.79
C PRO A 361 -18.38 -6.67 -1.71
N VAL A 362 -18.72 -5.41 -1.99
CA VAL A 362 -20.08 -4.89 -1.97
C VAL A 362 -20.64 -4.78 -3.39
N PRO A 363 -21.67 -5.53 -3.77
CA PRO A 363 -22.23 -5.47 -5.11
C PRO A 363 -22.71 -4.05 -5.49
N GLY A 364 -22.24 -3.55 -6.64
CA GLY A 364 -22.65 -2.26 -7.19
C GLY A 364 -22.15 -1.03 -6.41
N LYS A 365 -21.17 -1.22 -5.53
CA LYS A 365 -20.50 -0.15 -4.78
C LYS A 365 -19.00 -0.31 -4.87
N ASP A 366 -18.32 0.82 -4.87
CA ASP A 366 -16.88 0.89 -4.81
C ASP A 366 -16.50 1.39 -3.41
N ILE A 367 -16.23 0.44 -2.53
CA ILE A 367 -15.85 0.70 -1.14
C ILE A 367 -14.52 0.02 -0.88
N MET A 368 -13.59 0.72 -0.26
CA MET A 368 -12.32 0.15 0.18
C MET A 368 -12.05 0.48 1.66
N VAL A 369 -11.26 -0.34 2.28
CA VAL A 369 -10.59 -0.04 3.54
C VAL A 369 -9.14 0.28 3.25
N GLN A 370 -8.57 1.25 3.96
CA GLN A 370 -7.22 1.73 3.72
C GLN A 370 -6.57 2.22 5.02
N SER A 371 -5.28 1.99 5.13
CA SER A 371 -4.44 2.50 6.20
C SER A 371 -3.92 3.91 5.89
N TRP A 372 -3.69 4.68 6.96
CA TRP A 372 -3.25 6.08 6.93
C TRP A 372 -2.20 6.35 8.00
N TYR A 373 -1.32 5.39 8.28
CA TYR A 373 -0.34 5.47 9.35
C TYR A 373 -0.98 5.86 10.70
N GLN A 374 -0.53 6.96 11.32
CA GLN A 374 -1.11 7.47 12.56
C GLN A 374 -2.53 8.01 12.38
N GLY A 375 -2.95 8.31 11.14
CA GLY A 375 -4.34 8.55 10.78
C GLY A 375 -5.24 7.32 10.89
N GLY A 376 -4.66 6.14 11.17
CA GLY A 376 -5.37 4.90 11.43
C GLY A 376 -5.92 4.24 10.17
N VAL A 377 -7.14 3.73 10.26
CA VAL A 377 -7.86 3.01 9.19
C VAL A 377 -9.08 3.80 8.77
N SER A 378 -9.25 4.00 7.48
CA SER A 378 -10.43 4.63 6.87
C SER A 378 -11.20 3.64 6.01
N ILE A 379 -12.53 3.69 6.06
CA ILE A 379 -13.41 2.98 5.14
C ILE A 379 -14.00 4.01 4.19
N LEU A 380 -13.60 3.94 2.92
CA LEU A 380 -13.84 4.92 1.88
C LEU A 380 -14.90 4.42 0.87
N ASP A 381 -15.99 5.15 0.68
CA ASP A 381 -16.93 4.99 -0.44
C ASP A 381 -16.52 5.93 -1.58
N PHE A 382 -15.99 5.39 -2.68
CA PHE A 382 -15.64 6.10 -3.91
C PHE A 382 -16.53 5.71 -5.10
N THR A 383 -17.75 5.24 -4.80
CA THR A 383 -18.75 4.93 -5.84
C THR A 383 -19.02 6.17 -6.72
N ASP A 384 -19.12 7.34 -6.11
CA ASP A 384 -19.04 8.64 -6.78
C ASP A 384 -17.58 9.11 -6.78
N ALA A 385 -16.92 8.94 -7.91
CA ALA A 385 -15.49 9.29 -8.06
C ALA A 385 -15.20 10.79 -7.92
N ASP A 386 -16.20 11.67 -8.14
CA ASP A 386 -16.05 13.11 -7.98
C ASP A 386 -16.20 13.57 -6.52
N ASN A 387 -16.84 12.73 -5.67
CA ASN A 387 -17.12 13.04 -4.28
C ASN A 387 -16.88 11.79 -3.38
N PRO A 388 -15.66 11.25 -3.33
CA PRO A 388 -15.35 10.15 -2.44
C PRO A 388 -15.49 10.58 -0.98
N ARG A 389 -15.90 9.66 -0.10
CA ARG A 389 -16.21 10.01 1.29
C ARG A 389 -15.88 8.88 2.26
N GLU A 390 -15.45 9.24 3.46
CA GLU A 390 -15.31 8.30 4.56
C GLU A 390 -16.68 7.88 5.10
N ILE A 391 -16.86 6.57 5.32
CA ILE A 391 -18.08 6.00 5.91
C ILE A 391 -17.83 5.34 7.26
N GLY A 392 -16.58 5.20 7.66
CA GLY A 392 -16.16 4.69 8.95
C GLY A 392 -14.67 4.82 9.15
N PHE A 393 -14.22 4.82 10.38
CA PHE A 393 -12.80 4.90 10.72
C PHE A 393 -12.47 4.24 12.04
N PHE A 394 -11.18 3.92 12.20
CA PHE A 394 -10.54 3.50 13.44
C PHE A 394 -9.15 4.12 13.51
N GLU A 395 -8.76 4.62 14.65
CA GLU A 395 -7.44 5.16 14.87
C GLU A 395 -6.94 4.90 16.29
N ARG A 396 -5.64 4.78 16.42
CA ARG A 396 -4.92 4.78 17.67
C ARG A 396 -4.17 6.08 17.78
N GLY A 397 -4.09 6.61 18.95
CA GLY A 397 -3.28 7.79 19.10
C GLY A 397 -3.40 8.45 20.45
N PRO A 398 -2.52 9.42 20.73
CA PRO A 398 -1.36 9.77 19.90
C PRO A 398 -0.27 8.68 19.95
N VAL A 399 0.54 8.56 18.89
CA VAL A 399 1.68 7.64 18.79
C VAL A 399 2.95 8.47 18.56
N GLU A 400 3.94 8.32 19.45
CA GLU A 400 5.24 8.99 19.29
C GLU A 400 6.10 8.29 18.22
N GLY A 401 6.67 9.07 17.31
CA GLY A 401 7.59 8.60 16.28
C GLY A 401 6.88 7.82 15.17
N VAL A 402 7.54 6.82 14.59
CA VAL A 402 6.96 5.97 13.54
C VAL A 402 5.94 5.00 14.14
N GLY A 403 4.73 4.96 13.60
CA GLY A 403 3.67 4.11 14.13
C GLY A 403 2.36 4.24 13.36
N GLY A 404 1.32 3.59 13.87
CA GLY A 404 -0.01 3.56 13.27
C GLY A 404 -0.20 2.40 12.30
N SER A 405 -1.26 2.46 11.51
CA SER A 405 -1.66 1.39 10.59
C SER A 405 -0.77 1.38 9.35
N TRP A 406 -0.02 0.29 9.14
CA TRP A 406 0.74 0.05 7.91
C TRP A 406 -0.17 -0.41 6.78
N SER A 407 -1.03 -1.40 7.03
CA SER A 407 -1.96 -1.95 6.06
C SER A 407 -3.30 -2.29 6.70
N ALA A 408 -4.37 -2.24 5.90
CA ALA A 408 -5.72 -2.57 6.35
C ALA A 408 -6.49 -3.27 5.23
N TYR A 409 -6.92 -4.51 5.48
CA TYR A 409 -7.60 -5.33 4.47
C TYR A 409 -8.89 -5.94 5.00
N TYR A 410 -9.89 -6.00 4.13
CA TYR A 410 -11.14 -6.69 4.42
C TYR A 410 -11.02 -8.18 4.08
N TYR A 411 -11.25 -9.04 5.05
CA TYR A 411 -11.27 -10.48 4.87
C TYR A 411 -12.41 -11.13 5.66
N ASN A 412 -13.31 -11.83 4.97
CA ASN A 412 -14.37 -12.67 5.54
C ASN A 412 -15.16 -12.02 6.70
N GLY A 413 -15.66 -10.80 6.47
CA GLY A 413 -16.54 -10.11 7.42
C GLY A 413 -15.82 -9.18 8.42
N HIS A 414 -14.50 -9.18 8.43
CA HIS A 414 -13.69 -8.34 9.31
C HIS A 414 -12.65 -7.54 8.54
N ILE A 415 -12.17 -6.50 9.15
CA ILE A 415 -11.02 -5.72 8.69
C ILE A 415 -9.84 -6.07 9.61
N TYR A 416 -8.72 -6.40 9.01
CA TYR A 416 -7.48 -6.67 9.73
C TYR A 416 -6.51 -5.56 9.40
N SER A 417 -5.92 -4.97 10.42
CA SER A 417 -4.89 -3.92 10.27
C SER A 417 -3.61 -4.35 10.96
N SER A 418 -2.51 -4.28 10.22
CA SER A 418 -1.18 -4.40 10.80
C SER A 418 -0.75 -3.01 11.27
N ASP A 419 -0.66 -2.83 12.59
CA ASP A 419 -0.10 -1.62 13.17
C ASP A 419 1.40 -1.80 13.38
N ILE A 420 2.18 -0.79 13.00
CA ILE A 420 3.65 -0.80 13.03
C ILE A 420 4.17 -1.23 14.40
N THR A 421 3.57 -0.73 15.48
CA THR A 421 4.06 -0.92 16.86
C THR A 421 3.09 -1.64 17.77
N LYS A 422 1.80 -1.75 17.39
CA LYS A 422 0.76 -2.33 18.25
C LYS A 422 0.32 -3.73 17.82
N GLY A 423 0.82 -4.22 16.67
CA GLY A 423 0.56 -5.56 16.17
C GLY A 423 -0.71 -5.67 15.34
N LEU A 424 -1.42 -6.80 15.42
CA LEU A 424 -2.59 -7.07 14.59
C LEU A 424 -3.87 -6.58 15.26
N ASP A 425 -4.55 -5.63 14.64
CA ASP A 425 -5.90 -5.21 15.00
C ASP A 425 -6.95 -5.91 14.15
N VAL A 426 -8.06 -6.29 14.78
CA VAL A 426 -9.24 -6.83 14.11
C VAL A 426 -10.41 -5.87 14.35
N LEU A 427 -11.01 -5.41 13.26
CA LEU A 427 -12.10 -4.47 13.27
C LEU A 427 -13.33 -5.06 12.58
N ARG A 428 -14.52 -4.56 12.90
CA ARG A 428 -15.75 -4.86 12.19
C ARG A 428 -16.48 -3.55 11.89
N ILE A 429 -16.96 -3.43 10.65
CA ILE A 429 -17.88 -2.37 10.28
C ILE A 429 -19.33 -2.89 10.29
N ASP A 430 -20.20 -2.18 10.98
CA ASP A 430 -21.65 -2.45 11.09
C ASP A 430 -22.41 -1.31 10.41
N ASP A 431 -22.46 -1.37 9.07
CA ASP A 431 -23.13 -0.40 8.22
C ASP A 431 -23.98 -1.17 7.18
N PRO A 432 -25.28 -0.83 7.01
CA PRO A 432 -26.12 -1.48 6.02
C PRO A 432 -25.56 -1.46 4.60
N LEU A 433 -24.77 -0.45 4.26
CA LEU A 433 -24.11 -0.35 2.96
C LEU A 433 -23.07 -1.46 2.75
N THR A 434 -22.36 -1.87 3.81
CA THR A 434 -21.31 -2.89 3.75
C THR A 434 -21.78 -4.30 4.10
N ASP A 435 -23.01 -4.48 4.62
CA ASP A 435 -23.55 -5.78 5.01
C ASP A 435 -23.52 -6.86 3.90
N PRO A 436 -23.69 -6.52 2.59
CA PRO A 436 -23.53 -7.51 1.52
C PRO A 436 -22.14 -8.17 1.49
N ALA A 437 -21.08 -7.47 1.85
CA ALA A 437 -19.74 -8.02 1.89
C ALA A 437 -19.58 -9.19 2.87
N LYS A 438 -20.34 -9.19 3.98
CA LYS A 438 -20.32 -10.26 4.99
C LYS A 438 -20.78 -11.63 4.45
N LYS A 439 -21.40 -11.67 3.25
CA LYS A 439 -21.85 -12.90 2.59
C LYS A 439 -20.85 -13.44 1.57
N VAL A 440 -19.78 -12.72 1.31
CA VAL A 440 -18.75 -13.11 0.37
C VAL A 440 -17.62 -13.79 1.13
N THR A 441 -17.28 -15.01 0.71
CA THR A 441 -16.13 -15.74 1.25
C THR A 441 -14.95 -15.59 0.31
N ILE A 442 -13.87 -15.06 0.83
CA ILE A 442 -12.58 -14.92 0.17
C ILE A 442 -11.71 -16.09 0.63
N LYS A 443 -11.13 -16.85 -0.30
CA LYS A 443 -10.31 -18.02 0.05
C LYS A 443 -8.86 -17.66 0.26
N GLU A 444 -8.37 -16.71 -0.53
CA GLU A 444 -7.00 -16.22 -0.50
C GLU A 444 -7.03 -14.73 -0.88
N LEU A 445 -6.30 -13.91 -0.16
CA LEU A 445 -6.14 -12.49 -0.41
C LEU A 445 -4.68 -12.13 -0.21
N ASN A 446 -4.08 -11.56 -1.24
CA ASN A 446 -2.79 -10.92 -1.17
C ASN A 446 -2.96 -9.42 -1.43
N ALA A 447 -2.16 -8.61 -0.81
CA ALA A 447 -2.32 -7.16 -0.76
C ALA A 447 -2.57 -6.55 -2.14
N GLN A 448 -1.71 -6.82 -3.08
CA GLN A 448 -1.72 -6.19 -4.40
C GLN A 448 -2.18 -7.14 -5.52
N THR A 449 -2.86 -8.24 -5.16
CA THR A 449 -3.47 -9.13 -6.15
C THR A 449 -4.98 -9.03 -6.05
N GLN A 450 -5.58 -8.23 -6.91
CA GLN A 450 -7.01 -8.04 -6.89
C GLN A 450 -7.75 -9.20 -7.53
N VAL A 451 -8.82 -9.62 -6.89
CA VAL A 451 -9.76 -10.65 -7.36
C VAL A 451 -11.11 -10.02 -7.66
N SER A 452 -11.88 -10.62 -8.60
CA SER A 452 -13.25 -10.19 -8.84
C SER A 452 -14.19 -10.75 -7.78
N TYR A 453 -15.04 -9.91 -7.24
CA TYR A 453 -16.11 -10.30 -6.33
C TYR A 453 -17.44 -10.46 -7.06
N PRO A 454 -18.40 -11.26 -6.52
CA PRO A 454 -19.75 -11.36 -7.06
C PRO A 454 -20.41 -9.99 -7.19
N ARG A 455 -21.15 -9.78 -8.30
CA ARG A 455 -21.90 -8.54 -8.57
C ARG A 455 -23.29 -8.58 -7.97
#